data_3e461c9e93827e808ac011987ed37a37
#
_entry.id   3e461c9e93827e808ac011987ed37a37
#
_cell.length_a   1.000
_cell.length_b   1.000
_cell.length_c   1.000
_cell.angle_alpha   90.00
_cell.angle_beta   90.00
_cell.angle_gamma   90.00
#
_symmetry.space_group_name_H-M   'P 1'
#
loop_
_entity.id
_entity.type
_entity.pdbx_description
1 polymer ?
#
loop_
_entity_poly.entity_id
_entity_poly.type
_entity_poly.pdbx_seq_one_letter_code
_entity_poly.pdbx_strand_id
1 'polypeptide(L)'
;IDPYTRSVSDVYQDLFGQGSFIGKGIYDVDAFERSTGARFPDNRILSHDLIESGFARSGLLSEVQLYEGYPARYSADVKRRQRWIRGDWQLLPWLLPRAPVRGGGRERNPLSALSRWKLLDNLRRSLVPPALLAVLIMGWFVFSHPLAWTLGVLALIFGLPLADFAVGLTGKSPGVSSLRHLRAQLHSLGLQLLRDALTLAWLPFEAWYCLDAILRTLWRE
;
A
#
# COMPACT_ATOMS: atom_id res chain seq x y z
N ILE A 1 -6.52 11.31 -8.56
CA ILE A 1 -6.44 10.22 -9.56
C ILE A 1 -5.63 9.12 -8.89
N ASP A 2 -6.23 7.95 -8.78
CA ASP A 2 -5.56 6.77 -8.26
C ASP A 2 -4.37 6.45 -9.18
N PRO A 3 -3.14 6.30 -8.67
CA PRO A 3 -1.98 5.97 -9.48
C PRO A 3 -2.12 4.65 -10.25
N TYR A 4 -3.02 3.76 -9.81
CA TYR A 4 -3.30 2.51 -10.49
C TYR A 4 -4.22 2.62 -11.70
N THR A 5 -4.99 3.72 -11.87
CA THR A 5 -5.98 3.86 -12.96
C THR A 5 -5.39 4.35 -14.28
N ARG A 6 -4.13 4.80 -14.30
CA ARG A 6 -3.44 5.27 -15.51
C ARG A 6 -2.02 4.72 -15.61
N SER A 7 -1.76 3.62 -14.94
CA SER A 7 -0.47 2.94 -15.00
C SER A 7 -0.29 2.32 -16.38
N VAL A 8 0.68 2.79 -17.13
CA VAL A 8 1.08 2.19 -18.41
C VAL A 8 2.15 1.11 -18.21
N SER A 9 2.76 1.06 -17.01
CA SER A 9 3.72 0.04 -16.61
C SER A 9 3.62 -0.23 -15.10
N ASP A 10 4.07 -1.42 -14.71
CA ASP A 10 4.25 -1.81 -13.30
C ASP A 10 5.74 -2.08 -13.10
N VAL A 11 6.37 -1.34 -12.18
CA VAL A 11 7.82 -1.45 -11.90
C VAL A 11 8.23 -2.88 -11.57
N TYR A 12 7.41 -3.63 -10.84
CA TYR A 12 7.71 -5.03 -10.54
C TYR A 12 7.61 -5.92 -11.78
N GLN A 13 6.65 -5.65 -12.66
CA GLN A 13 6.52 -6.37 -13.93
C GLN A 13 7.71 -6.07 -14.85
N ASP A 14 8.08 -4.81 -14.97
CA ASP A 14 9.15 -4.36 -15.85
C ASP A 14 10.53 -4.88 -15.40
N LEU A 15 10.79 -4.86 -14.08
CA LEU A 15 12.09 -5.29 -13.53
C LEU A 15 12.17 -6.80 -13.25
N PHE A 16 11.07 -7.44 -12.88
CA PHE A 16 11.06 -8.81 -12.37
C PHE A 16 10.12 -9.74 -13.13
N GLY A 17 9.43 -9.27 -14.16
CA GLY A 17 8.49 -10.05 -14.95
C GLY A 17 7.27 -10.55 -14.15
N GLN A 18 6.88 -9.83 -13.08
CA GLN A 18 5.80 -10.21 -12.21
C GLN A 18 5.04 -8.99 -11.68
N GLY A 19 3.81 -8.78 -12.16
CA GLY A 19 2.91 -7.73 -11.69
C GLY A 19 2.34 -8.00 -10.29
N SER A 20 1.41 -7.14 -9.88
CA SER A 20 0.67 -7.27 -8.62
C SER A 20 -0.83 -7.33 -8.91
N PHE A 21 -1.49 -8.38 -8.44
CA PHE A 21 -2.94 -8.51 -8.55
C PHE A 21 -3.62 -7.68 -7.46
N ILE A 22 -4.66 -6.94 -7.83
CA ILE A 22 -5.40 -6.01 -6.97
C ILE A 22 -6.88 -6.36 -6.86
N GLY A 23 -7.23 -7.63 -7.11
CA GLY A 23 -8.58 -8.16 -6.97
C GLY A 23 -9.43 -8.11 -8.23
N LYS A 24 -8.89 -7.64 -9.37
CA LYS A 24 -9.62 -7.58 -10.65
C LYS A 24 -8.72 -7.94 -11.82
N GLY A 25 -9.20 -8.85 -12.64
CA GLY A 25 -8.43 -9.31 -13.79
C GLY A 25 -9.12 -10.44 -14.52
N ILE A 26 -8.47 -10.91 -15.57
CA ILE A 26 -8.84 -12.10 -16.34
C ILE A 26 -7.82 -13.18 -16.00
N TYR A 27 -8.24 -14.39 -15.74
CA TYR A 27 -7.36 -15.51 -15.44
C TYR A 27 -7.87 -16.83 -16.03
N ASP A 28 -6.95 -17.71 -16.30
CA ASP A 28 -7.25 -19.09 -16.64
C ASP A 28 -7.66 -19.86 -15.37
N VAL A 29 -8.89 -20.35 -15.33
CA VAL A 29 -9.47 -20.99 -14.13
C VAL A 29 -8.71 -22.23 -13.73
N ASP A 30 -8.35 -23.09 -14.71
CA ASP A 30 -7.64 -24.33 -14.43
C ASP A 30 -6.22 -24.10 -13.94
N ALA A 31 -5.52 -23.09 -14.50
CA ALA A 31 -4.20 -22.70 -14.06
C ALA A 31 -4.24 -22.09 -12.66
N PHE A 32 -5.23 -21.26 -12.37
CA PHE A 32 -5.44 -20.66 -11.06
C PHE A 32 -5.73 -21.73 -10.01
N GLU A 33 -6.65 -22.64 -10.26
CA GLU A 33 -6.98 -23.72 -9.34
C GLU A 33 -5.79 -24.65 -9.07
N ARG A 34 -5.03 -25.03 -10.11
CA ARG A 34 -3.82 -25.83 -9.95
C ARG A 34 -2.74 -25.14 -9.09
N SER A 35 -2.64 -23.81 -9.17
CA SER A 35 -1.64 -23.05 -8.43
C SER A 35 -2.06 -22.75 -6.98
N THR A 36 -3.37 -22.59 -6.71
CA THR A 36 -3.90 -22.10 -5.42
C THR A 36 -4.75 -23.11 -4.67
N GLY A 37 -5.37 -24.06 -5.36
CA GLY A 37 -6.54 -24.86 -4.94
C GLY A 37 -6.40 -25.75 -3.69
N ALA A 38 -5.24 -25.98 -3.13
CA ALA A 38 -5.07 -26.73 -1.88
C ALA A 38 -4.12 -26.06 -0.90
N ARG A 39 -3.77 -24.80 -1.14
CA ARG A 39 -2.64 -24.16 -0.45
C ARG A 39 -3.05 -23.29 0.72
N PHE A 40 -4.28 -22.82 0.74
CA PHE A 40 -4.72 -21.87 1.76
C PHE A 40 -5.62 -22.53 2.80
N PRO A 41 -5.42 -22.25 4.10
CA PRO A 41 -6.31 -22.71 5.15
C PRO A 41 -7.70 -22.09 4.99
N ASP A 42 -8.75 -22.90 5.13
CA ASP A 42 -10.13 -22.46 5.01
C ASP A 42 -10.49 -21.44 6.09
N ASN A 43 -11.21 -20.38 5.72
CA ASN A 43 -11.77 -19.33 6.59
C ASN A 43 -10.74 -18.53 7.44
N ARG A 44 -9.47 -18.51 7.06
CA ARG A 44 -8.44 -17.76 7.80
C ARG A 44 -7.93 -16.50 7.10
N ILE A 45 -8.30 -16.27 5.84
CA ILE A 45 -7.79 -15.18 5.04
C ILE A 45 -8.95 -14.33 4.53
N LEU A 46 -8.98 -13.03 4.89
CA LEU A 46 -10.00 -12.08 4.47
C LEU A 46 -9.70 -11.44 3.12
N SER A 47 -8.43 -11.32 2.75
CA SER A 47 -7.98 -10.75 1.48
C SER A 47 -6.82 -11.58 0.96
N HIS A 48 -6.97 -12.12 -0.24
CA HIS A 48 -6.01 -13.04 -0.83
C HIS A 48 -5.36 -12.54 -2.12
N ASP A 49 -5.80 -11.42 -2.66
CA ASP A 49 -5.33 -10.91 -3.95
C ASP A 49 -3.80 -10.93 -4.08
N LEU A 50 -3.10 -10.41 -3.06
CA LEU A 50 -1.66 -10.33 -3.06
C LEU A 50 -0.97 -11.69 -2.95
N ILE A 51 -1.49 -12.59 -2.11
CA ILE A 51 -0.90 -13.92 -1.96
C ILE A 51 -1.20 -14.80 -3.17
N GLU A 52 -2.41 -14.72 -3.73
CA GLU A 52 -2.80 -15.42 -4.95
C GLU A 52 -1.90 -15.01 -6.12
N SER A 53 -1.59 -13.73 -6.28
CA SER A 53 -0.65 -13.25 -7.30
C SER A 53 0.76 -13.79 -7.10
N GLY A 54 1.15 -14.11 -5.87
CA GLY A 54 2.43 -14.75 -5.57
C GLY A 54 2.51 -16.22 -6.00
N PHE A 55 1.37 -16.92 -6.04
CA PHE A 55 1.27 -18.31 -6.48
C PHE A 55 0.94 -18.43 -7.98
N ALA A 56 -0.06 -17.69 -8.45
CA ALA A 56 -0.57 -17.79 -9.83
C ALA A 56 0.20 -16.92 -10.83
N ARG A 57 1.01 -15.98 -10.36
CA ARG A 57 1.68 -14.91 -11.11
C ARG A 57 0.69 -14.04 -11.89
N SER A 58 0.86 -12.76 -11.82
CA SER A 58 -0.01 -11.79 -12.48
C SER A 58 0.80 -10.83 -13.36
N GLY A 59 0.13 -10.28 -14.36
CA GLY A 59 0.65 -9.24 -15.23
C GLY A 59 -0.35 -8.11 -15.40
N LEU A 60 0.14 -6.91 -15.65
CA LEU A 60 -0.66 -5.74 -15.96
C LEU A 60 -1.08 -5.77 -17.43
N LEU A 61 -2.37 -5.59 -17.68
CA LEU A 61 -2.92 -5.32 -19.01
C LEU A 61 -3.15 -3.81 -19.12
N SER A 62 -2.20 -3.08 -19.70
CA SER A 62 -2.23 -1.61 -19.78
C SER A 62 -3.32 -1.06 -20.71
N GLU A 63 -3.81 -1.88 -21.66
CA GLU A 63 -4.85 -1.49 -22.61
C GLU A 63 -6.28 -1.65 -22.06
N VAL A 64 -6.45 -2.34 -20.92
CA VAL A 64 -7.75 -2.58 -20.31
C VAL A 64 -7.92 -1.72 -19.07
N GLN A 65 -8.93 -0.84 -19.08
CA GLN A 65 -9.27 0.03 -17.94
C GLN A 65 -10.61 -0.39 -17.35
N LEU A 66 -10.61 -0.67 -16.05
CA LEU A 66 -11.81 -0.95 -15.27
C LEU A 66 -12.14 0.26 -14.38
N TYR A 67 -13.41 0.64 -14.32
CA TYR A 67 -13.89 1.76 -13.53
C TYR A 67 -14.69 1.28 -12.34
N GLU A 68 -14.40 1.82 -11.17
CA GLU A 68 -15.12 1.52 -9.91
C GLU A 68 -15.67 2.77 -9.24
N GLY A 69 -16.75 2.59 -8.49
CA GLY A 69 -17.24 3.60 -7.55
C GLY A 69 -16.30 3.73 -6.34
N TYR A 70 -16.00 4.96 -5.94
CA TYR A 70 -15.23 5.23 -4.74
C TYR A 70 -16.16 5.50 -3.55
N PRO A 71 -15.83 5.12 -2.30
CA PRO A 71 -16.63 5.43 -1.13
C PRO A 71 -16.84 6.94 -0.98
N ALA A 72 -18.09 7.39 -0.98
CA ALA A 72 -18.43 8.81 -0.85
C ALA A 72 -18.24 9.34 0.59
N ARG A 73 -18.07 8.47 1.59
CA ARG A 73 -17.89 8.83 3.00
C ARG A 73 -16.58 8.30 3.55
N TYR A 74 -15.85 9.15 4.26
CA TYR A 74 -14.59 8.78 4.91
C TYR A 74 -14.74 7.58 5.85
N SER A 75 -15.84 7.53 6.63
CA SER A 75 -16.10 6.39 7.52
C SER A 75 -16.26 5.05 6.80
N ALA A 76 -16.80 5.06 5.58
CA ALA A 76 -16.90 3.86 4.75
C ALA A 76 -15.52 3.43 4.22
N ASP A 77 -14.70 4.40 3.84
CA ASP A 77 -13.32 4.16 3.42
C ASP A 77 -12.46 3.61 4.56
N VAL A 78 -12.55 4.16 5.76
CA VAL A 78 -11.84 3.64 6.95
C VAL A 78 -12.22 2.18 7.23
N LYS A 79 -13.50 1.82 7.20
CA LYS A 79 -13.96 0.43 7.39
C LYS A 79 -13.39 -0.51 6.31
N ARG A 80 -13.30 -0.03 5.07
CA ARG A 80 -12.68 -0.77 3.96
C ARG A 80 -11.20 -1.00 4.22
N ARG A 81 -10.46 0.07 4.57
CA ARG A 81 -9.03 0.01 4.88
C ARG A 81 -8.73 -0.87 6.09
N GLN A 82 -9.54 -0.80 7.17
CA GLN A 82 -9.42 -1.70 8.32
C GLN A 82 -9.54 -3.17 7.92
N ARG A 83 -10.49 -3.50 7.03
CA ARG A 83 -10.63 -4.87 6.52
C ARG A 83 -9.39 -5.31 5.74
N TRP A 84 -8.82 -4.44 4.91
CA TRP A 84 -7.60 -4.73 4.17
C TRP A 84 -6.41 -4.94 5.10
N ILE A 85 -6.18 -4.04 6.06
CA ILE A 85 -5.12 -4.18 7.06
C ILE A 85 -5.24 -5.52 7.79
N ARG A 86 -6.45 -5.90 8.21
CA ARG A 86 -6.67 -7.21 8.86
C ARG A 86 -6.32 -8.36 7.93
N GLY A 87 -6.74 -8.30 6.66
CA GLY A 87 -6.38 -9.29 5.66
C GLY A 87 -4.87 -9.39 5.45
N ASP A 88 -4.19 -8.26 5.32
CA ASP A 88 -2.73 -8.22 5.18
C ASP A 88 -2.02 -8.86 6.39
N TRP A 89 -2.45 -8.57 7.61
CA TRP A 89 -1.84 -9.13 8.84
C TRP A 89 -2.14 -10.61 9.03
N GLN A 90 -3.23 -11.13 8.48
CA GLN A 90 -3.46 -12.58 8.42
C GLN A 90 -2.45 -13.29 7.51
N LEU A 91 -1.80 -12.57 6.59
CA LEU A 91 -0.76 -13.11 5.73
C LEU A 91 0.65 -13.11 6.37
N LEU A 92 0.81 -12.60 7.60
CA LEU A 92 2.08 -12.57 8.31
C LEU A 92 2.81 -13.94 8.35
N PRO A 93 2.14 -15.08 8.57
CA PRO A 93 2.79 -16.39 8.55
C PRO A 93 3.48 -16.75 7.22
N TRP A 94 3.04 -16.16 6.08
CA TRP A 94 3.66 -16.40 4.77
C TRP A 94 4.97 -15.64 4.54
N LEU A 95 5.39 -14.79 5.48
CA LEU A 95 6.76 -14.25 5.49
C LEU A 95 7.79 -15.27 5.96
N LEU A 96 7.36 -16.29 6.72
CA LEU A 96 8.22 -17.28 7.32
C LEU A 96 8.67 -18.36 6.31
N PRO A 97 9.79 -19.07 6.57
CA PRO A 97 10.25 -20.18 5.72
C PRO A 97 9.25 -21.32 5.58
N ARG A 98 8.34 -21.47 6.55
CA ARG A 98 7.25 -22.47 6.52
C ARG A 98 5.91 -21.75 6.64
N ALA A 99 5.05 -21.92 5.65
CA ALA A 99 3.72 -21.31 5.56
C ALA A 99 2.63 -22.33 5.95
N PRO A 100 1.49 -21.84 6.50
CA PRO A 100 0.35 -22.69 6.78
C PRO A 100 -0.28 -23.21 5.49
N VAL A 101 -0.82 -24.43 5.53
CA VAL A 101 -1.49 -25.08 4.41
C VAL A 101 -2.90 -25.55 4.80
N ARG A 102 -3.70 -25.87 3.79
CA ARG A 102 -5.04 -26.43 3.97
C ARG A 102 -4.95 -27.76 4.74
N GLY A 103 -5.90 -28.01 5.64
CA GLY A 103 -5.91 -29.21 6.49
C GLY A 103 -5.05 -29.12 7.74
N GLY A 104 -4.36 -28.00 7.96
CA GLY A 104 -3.49 -27.76 9.13
C GLY A 104 -2.03 -28.16 8.88
N GLY A 105 -1.14 -27.67 9.75
CA GLY A 105 0.29 -27.87 9.60
C GLY A 105 0.98 -26.72 8.84
N ARG A 106 2.30 -26.89 8.60
CA ARG A 106 3.14 -25.93 7.87
C ARG A 106 4.07 -26.66 6.93
N GLU A 107 4.13 -26.19 5.69
CA GLU A 107 5.02 -26.69 4.66
C GLU A 107 6.05 -25.63 4.26
N ARG A 108 7.10 -26.07 3.51
CA ARG A 108 8.08 -25.13 2.96
C ARG A 108 7.35 -24.07 2.12
N ASN A 109 7.58 -22.81 2.45
CA ASN A 109 6.95 -21.69 1.76
C ASN A 109 7.48 -21.60 0.31
N PRO A 110 6.61 -21.75 -0.70
CA PRO A 110 7.03 -21.69 -2.10
C PRO A 110 7.11 -20.27 -2.64
N LEU A 111 6.67 -19.24 -1.87
CA LEU A 111 6.70 -17.86 -2.32
C LEU A 111 8.12 -17.37 -2.57
N SER A 112 8.30 -16.67 -3.68
CA SER A 112 9.56 -16.02 -4.02
C SER A 112 9.95 -14.96 -2.99
N ALA A 113 11.22 -14.55 -2.98
CA ALA A 113 11.67 -13.43 -2.14
C ALA A 113 10.92 -12.14 -2.49
N LEU A 114 10.62 -11.90 -3.77
CA LEU A 114 9.85 -10.76 -4.23
C LEU A 114 8.40 -10.80 -3.70
N SER A 115 7.73 -11.94 -3.76
CA SER A 115 6.37 -12.08 -3.23
C SER A 115 6.32 -11.82 -1.72
N ARG A 116 7.31 -12.36 -0.97
CA ARG A 116 7.43 -12.09 0.46
C ARG A 116 7.74 -10.61 0.75
N TRP A 117 8.56 -9.97 -0.08
CA TRP A 117 8.80 -8.52 0.00
C TRP A 117 7.52 -7.72 -0.19
N LYS A 118 6.69 -8.05 -1.19
CA LYS A 118 5.39 -7.39 -1.43
C LYS A 118 4.45 -7.55 -0.23
N LEU A 119 4.41 -8.72 0.39
CA LEU A 119 3.65 -8.95 1.64
C LEU A 119 4.17 -8.04 2.77
N LEU A 120 5.50 -8.04 3.00
CA LEU A 120 6.12 -7.19 4.03
C LEU A 120 5.84 -5.71 3.79
N ASP A 121 5.89 -5.24 2.54
CA ASP A 121 5.62 -3.83 2.20
C ASP A 121 4.18 -3.44 2.55
N ASN A 122 3.19 -4.32 2.31
CA ASN A 122 1.81 -4.06 2.73
C ASN A 122 1.68 -3.96 4.26
N LEU A 123 2.31 -4.86 5.01
CA LEU A 123 2.33 -4.76 6.48
C LEU A 123 2.98 -3.47 6.95
N ARG A 124 4.12 -3.10 6.37
CA ARG A 124 4.83 -1.85 6.67
C ARG A 124 3.94 -0.62 6.49
N ARG A 125 3.13 -0.56 5.42
CA ARG A 125 2.26 0.58 5.13
C ARG A 125 1.29 0.85 6.28
N SER A 126 0.72 -0.18 6.89
CA SER A 126 -0.20 -0.04 8.02
C SER A 126 0.49 0.39 9.32
N LEU A 127 1.82 0.24 9.42
CA LEU A 127 2.61 0.69 10.56
C LEU A 127 3.06 2.15 10.45
N VAL A 128 3.01 2.77 9.27
CA VAL A 128 3.49 4.15 9.07
C VAL A 128 2.73 5.16 9.95
N PRO A 129 1.38 5.22 9.97
CA PRO A 129 0.68 6.18 10.82
C PRO A 129 1.00 6.02 12.32
N PRO A 130 0.95 4.81 12.92
CA PRO A 130 1.33 4.64 14.32
C PRO A 130 2.80 4.98 14.59
N ALA A 131 3.71 4.68 13.68
CA ALA A 131 5.13 5.01 13.84
C ALA A 131 5.38 6.52 13.82
N LEU A 132 4.77 7.25 12.87
CA LEU A 132 4.87 8.71 12.81
C LEU A 132 4.30 9.37 14.07
N LEU A 133 3.14 8.91 14.55
CA LEU A 133 2.56 9.40 15.79
C LEU A 133 3.46 9.11 17.01
N ALA A 134 4.01 7.90 17.07
CA ALA A 134 4.94 7.52 18.15
C ALA A 134 6.20 8.38 18.14
N VAL A 135 6.78 8.65 16.97
CA VAL A 135 7.96 9.54 16.82
C VAL A 135 7.63 10.95 17.31
N LEU A 136 6.45 11.50 16.98
CA LEU A 136 6.03 12.82 17.47
C LEU A 136 5.89 12.83 19.00
N ILE A 137 5.20 11.86 19.58
CA ILE A 137 5.00 11.76 21.03
C ILE A 137 6.32 11.60 21.75
N MET A 138 7.20 10.68 21.30
CA MET A 138 8.50 10.47 21.88
C MET A 138 9.42 11.70 21.70
N GLY A 139 9.33 12.35 20.55
CA GLY A 139 10.07 13.58 20.27
C GLY A 139 9.69 14.72 21.21
N TRP A 140 8.42 14.81 21.61
CA TRP A 140 7.95 15.87 22.50
C TRP A 140 8.19 15.59 23.98
N PHE A 141 8.10 14.35 24.42
CA PHE A 141 8.09 14.00 25.84
C PHE A 141 9.33 13.22 26.31
N VAL A 142 10.08 12.61 25.41
CA VAL A 142 11.20 11.72 25.79
C VAL A 142 12.53 12.18 25.22
N PHE A 143 12.55 12.60 23.95
CA PHE A 143 13.83 12.94 23.29
C PHE A 143 14.20 14.40 23.48
N SER A 144 15.52 14.68 23.41
CA SER A 144 16.03 16.04 23.29
C SER A 144 15.65 16.65 21.94
N HIS A 145 15.47 17.97 21.89
CA HIS A 145 15.18 18.73 20.66
C HIS A 145 13.82 18.42 20.00
N PRO A 146 12.68 18.66 20.69
CA PRO A 146 11.32 18.37 20.18
C PRO A 146 11.05 18.96 18.80
N LEU A 147 11.56 20.17 18.53
CA LEU A 147 11.39 20.83 17.24
C LEU A 147 12.03 20.03 16.09
N ALA A 148 13.23 19.47 16.31
CA ALA A 148 13.93 18.69 15.30
C ALA A 148 13.15 17.44 14.90
N TRP A 149 12.55 16.74 15.86
CA TRP A 149 11.68 15.58 15.60
C TRP A 149 10.42 15.96 14.86
N THR A 150 9.79 17.06 15.25
CA THR A 150 8.61 17.59 14.56
C THR A 150 8.93 17.94 13.11
N LEU A 151 10.02 18.69 12.88
CA LEU A 151 10.48 19.05 11.54
C LEU A 151 10.85 17.81 10.71
N GLY A 152 11.46 16.79 11.34
CA GLY A 152 11.75 15.51 10.69
C GLY A 152 10.49 14.80 10.18
N VAL A 153 9.44 14.72 10.99
CA VAL A 153 8.15 14.13 10.58
C VAL A 153 7.50 14.97 9.49
N LEU A 154 7.51 16.29 9.61
CA LEU A 154 6.98 17.18 8.55
C LEU A 154 7.76 17.02 7.24
N ALA A 155 9.09 16.92 7.31
CA ALA A 155 9.93 16.67 6.14
C ALA A 155 9.63 15.32 5.47
N LEU A 156 9.33 14.27 6.24
CA LEU A 156 8.91 12.98 5.70
C LEU A 156 7.57 13.05 4.98
N ILE A 157 6.60 13.82 5.52
CA ILE A 157 5.27 13.94 4.95
C ILE A 157 5.28 14.86 3.72
N PHE A 158 5.85 16.06 3.84
CA PHE A 158 5.78 17.10 2.81
C PHE A 158 6.98 17.10 1.85
N GLY A 159 8.03 16.36 2.16
CA GLY A 159 9.27 16.36 1.37
C GLY A 159 9.09 15.77 -0.03
N LEU A 160 8.33 14.67 -0.15
CA LEU A 160 8.07 14.05 -1.47
C LEU A 160 7.32 14.97 -2.41
N PRO A 161 6.17 15.59 -2.05
CA PRO A 161 5.50 16.57 -2.92
C PRO A 161 6.40 17.73 -3.35
N LEU A 162 7.26 18.21 -2.47
CA LEU A 162 8.21 19.28 -2.79
C LEU A 162 9.29 18.81 -3.75
N ALA A 163 9.80 17.60 -3.56
CA ALA A 163 10.77 17.00 -4.47
C ALA A 163 10.14 16.74 -5.87
N ASP A 164 8.94 16.18 -5.92
CA ASP A 164 8.19 15.96 -7.17
C ASP A 164 7.93 17.28 -7.91
N PHE A 165 7.59 18.33 -7.19
CA PHE A 165 7.43 19.66 -7.76
C PHE A 165 8.75 20.18 -8.35
N ALA A 166 9.86 20.08 -7.61
CA ALA A 166 11.18 20.53 -8.07
C ALA A 166 11.63 19.78 -9.34
N VAL A 167 11.46 18.46 -9.36
CA VAL A 167 11.74 17.62 -10.54
C VAL A 167 10.76 17.95 -11.68
N GLY A 168 9.49 18.14 -11.38
CA GLY A 168 8.46 18.49 -12.35
C GLY A 168 8.74 19.80 -13.08
N LEU A 169 9.38 20.77 -12.44
CA LEU A 169 9.78 22.03 -13.09
C LEU A 169 10.78 21.84 -14.24
N THR A 170 11.63 20.80 -14.17
CA THR A 170 12.63 20.49 -15.19
C THR A 170 12.06 19.69 -16.37
N GLY A 171 10.94 18.96 -16.17
CA GLY A 171 10.34 18.03 -17.12
C GLY A 171 9.32 18.64 -18.09
N LYS A 172 9.55 19.87 -18.58
CA LYS A 172 8.61 20.55 -19.49
C LYS A 172 8.50 19.84 -20.85
N SER A 173 7.27 19.44 -21.22
CA SER A 173 7.01 18.84 -22.53
C SER A 173 7.18 19.84 -23.67
N PRO A 174 7.73 19.43 -24.83
CA PRO A 174 7.80 20.28 -26.02
C PRO A 174 6.41 20.81 -26.42
N GLY A 175 6.32 22.08 -26.80
CA GLY A 175 5.06 22.71 -27.25
C GLY A 175 4.17 23.29 -26.13
N VAL A 176 4.46 23.02 -24.86
CA VAL A 176 3.71 23.62 -23.73
C VAL A 176 4.37 24.95 -23.31
N SER A 177 3.56 26.01 -23.12
CA SER A 177 4.11 27.28 -22.62
C SER A 177 4.57 27.15 -21.18
N SER A 178 5.69 27.81 -20.82
CA SER A 178 6.27 27.76 -19.48
C SER A 178 5.29 28.18 -18.37
N LEU A 179 4.46 29.20 -18.66
CA LEU A 179 3.45 29.66 -17.70
C LEU A 179 2.35 28.60 -17.46
N ARG A 180 1.90 27.92 -18.50
CA ARG A 180 0.89 26.86 -18.40
C ARG A 180 1.47 25.66 -17.64
N HIS A 181 2.71 25.29 -17.94
CA HIS A 181 3.43 24.23 -17.22
C HIS A 181 3.57 24.56 -15.73
N LEU A 182 4.05 25.76 -15.38
CA LEU A 182 4.20 26.20 -13.99
C LEU A 182 2.85 26.21 -13.23
N ARG A 183 1.78 26.71 -13.86
CA ARG A 183 0.44 26.68 -13.24
C ARG A 183 -0.04 25.26 -12.96
N ALA A 184 0.19 24.31 -13.87
CA ALA A 184 -0.16 22.91 -13.68
C ALA A 184 0.63 22.30 -12.52
N GLN A 185 1.94 22.55 -12.42
CA GLN A 185 2.79 22.09 -11.34
C GLN A 185 2.39 22.68 -9.98
N LEU A 186 2.11 23.97 -9.90
CA LEU A 186 1.64 24.63 -8.68
C LEU A 186 0.27 24.10 -8.24
N HIS A 187 -0.66 23.86 -9.17
CA HIS A 187 -1.95 23.27 -8.86
C HIS A 187 -1.79 21.84 -8.31
N SER A 188 -0.96 21.01 -8.95
CA SER A 188 -0.64 19.66 -8.47
C SER A 188 -0.02 19.68 -7.07
N LEU A 189 0.97 20.54 -6.85
CA LEU A 189 1.60 20.72 -5.53
C LEU A 189 0.57 21.13 -4.48
N GLY A 190 -0.29 22.12 -4.78
CA GLY A 190 -1.32 22.57 -3.84
C GLY A 190 -2.28 21.45 -3.42
N LEU A 191 -2.70 20.60 -4.37
CA LEU A 191 -3.54 19.45 -4.07
C LEU A 191 -2.81 18.39 -3.24
N GLN A 192 -1.52 18.16 -3.51
CA GLN A 192 -0.72 17.20 -2.72
C GLN A 192 -0.51 17.72 -1.30
N LEU A 193 -0.10 18.98 -1.12
CA LEU A 193 0.07 19.59 0.20
C LEU A 193 -1.23 19.60 1.01
N LEU A 194 -2.37 19.87 0.38
CA LEU A 194 -3.68 19.80 1.05
C LEU A 194 -3.98 18.38 1.53
N ARG A 195 -3.73 17.37 0.71
CA ARG A 195 -3.90 15.95 1.07
C ARG A 195 -3.02 15.59 2.26
N ASP A 196 -1.75 15.99 2.22
CA ASP A 196 -0.78 15.66 3.27
C ASP A 196 -1.09 16.42 4.57
N ALA A 197 -1.58 17.65 4.49
CA ALA A 197 -2.09 18.38 5.65
C ALA A 197 -3.29 17.68 6.29
N LEU A 198 -4.22 17.15 5.49
CA LEU A 198 -5.34 16.37 5.98
C LEU A 198 -4.87 15.03 6.59
N THR A 199 -3.88 14.37 5.98
CA THR A 199 -3.27 13.14 6.52
C THR A 199 -2.63 13.42 7.88
N LEU A 200 -1.91 14.53 8.03
CA LEU A 200 -1.34 14.95 9.31
C LEU A 200 -2.43 15.25 10.35
N ALA A 201 -3.49 15.96 9.97
CA ALA A 201 -4.61 16.27 10.86
C ALA A 201 -5.33 15.02 11.38
N TRP A 202 -5.42 13.98 10.54
CA TRP A 202 -6.06 12.71 10.90
C TRP A 202 -5.09 11.64 11.41
N LEU A 203 -3.80 11.95 11.49
CA LEU A 203 -2.75 11.01 11.90
C LEU A 203 -3.08 10.26 13.20
N PRO A 204 -3.59 10.89 14.29
CA PRO A 204 -3.92 10.16 15.51
C PRO A 204 -5.04 9.13 15.30
N PHE A 205 -6.06 9.49 14.52
CA PHE A 205 -7.16 8.58 14.20
C PHE A 205 -6.71 7.45 13.27
N GLU A 206 -5.88 7.75 12.27
CA GLU A 206 -5.31 6.74 11.38
C GLU A 206 -4.41 5.76 12.14
N ALA A 207 -3.56 6.27 13.02
CA ALA A 207 -2.73 5.44 13.89
C ALA A 207 -3.58 4.51 14.77
N TRP A 208 -4.65 5.04 15.36
CA TRP A 208 -5.54 4.26 16.20
C TRP A 208 -6.23 3.13 15.44
N TYR A 209 -6.86 3.40 14.29
CA TYR A 209 -7.57 2.33 13.58
C TYR A 209 -6.62 1.31 12.94
N CYS A 210 -5.39 1.72 12.56
CA CYS A 210 -4.37 0.77 12.10
C CYS A 210 -3.96 -0.18 13.23
N LEU A 211 -3.65 0.37 14.41
CA LEU A 211 -3.30 -0.45 15.57
C LEU A 211 -4.46 -1.36 16.01
N ASP A 212 -5.69 -0.85 16.06
CA ASP A 212 -6.88 -1.64 16.37
C ASP A 212 -7.03 -2.83 15.41
N ALA A 213 -6.88 -2.60 14.10
CA ALA A 213 -6.97 -3.66 13.10
C ALA A 213 -5.85 -4.69 13.27
N ILE A 214 -4.61 -4.26 13.51
CA ILE A 214 -3.44 -5.11 13.71
C ILE A 214 -3.61 -5.96 14.96
N LEU A 215 -3.86 -5.33 16.11
CA LEU A 215 -3.97 -6.01 17.41
C LEU A 215 -5.12 -7.01 17.43
N ARG A 216 -6.29 -6.66 16.88
CA ARG A 216 -7.41 -7.60 16.76
C ARG A 216 -7.10 -8.79 15.88
N THR A 217 -6.30 -8.62 14.85
CA THR A 217 -5.89 -9.74 13.98
C THR A 217 -4.93 -10.64 14.71
N LEU A 218 -3.87 -10.09 15.30
CA LEU A 218 -2.86 -10.87 16.05
C LEU A 218 -3.42 -11.57 17.29
N TRP A 219 -4.47 -11.02 17.89
CA TRP A 219 -5.14 -11.64 19.06
C TRP A 219 -6.00 -12.86 18.68
N ARG A 220 -6.46 -12.94 17.42
CA ARG A 220 -7.37 -13.98 16.94
C ARG A 220 -6.68 -15.12 16.19
N GLU A 221 -5.40 -14.94 15.82
CA GLU A 221 -4.53 -15.94 15.20
C GLU A 221 -3.93 -16.89 16.26
#